data_5a655008b9249e6bb1fca92e5ae46366
#
_entry.id   5a655008b9249e6bb1fca92e5ae46366
#
_cell.length_a   1.000
_cell.length_b   1.000
_cell.length_c   1.000
_cell.angle_alpha   90.00
_cell.angle_beta   90.00
_cell.angle_gamma   90.00
#
_symmetry.space_group_name_H-M   'P 1'
#
loop_
_entity.id
_entity.type
_entity.pdbx_description
1 polymer ?
#
loop_
_entity_poly.entity_id
_entity_poly.type
_entity_poly.pdbx_seq_one_letter_code
_entity_poly.pdbx_strand_id
1 'polypeptide(L)'
;MQTEAQEEGDKLVLHYHDVVIRQSVSCNLSRSLIALIDCLNEQDLDTLAPGQWLNDTMIEFHMEFLERTFVPKDAKYLFLRPGMVHLITYAEGDVMQLEPALPPQMDQYEAIFIPINDGNPHKAYSGTHWSIMVYVRAVSSFYYYDTLKFNNLRDGELSSKRIQPLLKLKKPTQFIPSSTPQQINGSDCGVSVISIIDYTLHQLLKSRDKKDQVHYDKIMILKSKDMSTPKQVRDNINGMIKRLQQRCKTSCSSSSSSSTTTSSSSLNK
;
A
#
# COMPACT_ATOMS: atom_id res chain seq x y z
N MET A 1 20.89 4.17 -31.09
CA MET A 1 19.78 3.50 -30.43
C MET A 1 20.27 2.66 -29.24
N GLN A 2 21.10 3.23 -28.36
CA GLN A 2 21.62 2.54 -27.14
C GLN A 2 21.53 3.41 -25.87
N THR A 3 20.92 4.58 -25.93
CA THR A 3 20.86 5.55 -24.82
C THR A 3 19.55 5.51 -24.02
N GLU A 4 18.49 4.86 -24.50
CA GLU A 4 17.21 4.82 -23.79
C GLU A 4 17.10 3.72 -22.70
N ALA A 5 17.92 2.66 -22.79
CA ALA A 5 17.85 1.55 -21.83
C ALA A 5 18.59 1.85 -20.49
N GLN A 6 19.46 2.82 -20.44
CA GLN A 6 20.26 3.15 -19.24
C GLN A 6 19.57 4.14 -18.29
N GLU A 7 18.64 4.95 -18.79
CA GLU A 7 17.83 5.87 -17.95
C GLU A 7 16.65 5.21 -17.24
N GLU A 8 16.20 4.05 -17.67
CA GLU A 8 15.08 3.32 -17.01
C GLU A 8 15.51 2.63 -15.71
N GLY A 9 16.79 2.38 -15.51
CA GLY A 9 17.31 1.70 -14.30
C GLY A 9 17.07 2.44 -12.98
N ASP A 10 16.94 3.77 -13.01
CA ASP A 10 16.85 4.61 -11.82
C ASP A 10 15.44 5.12 -11.50
N LYS A 11 14.43 4.70 -12.25
CA LYS A 11 13.04 5.11 -12.05
C LYS A 11 12.20 3.94 -11.56
N LEU A 12 11.48 4.14 -10.46
CA LEU A 12 10.40 3.24 -10.06
C LEU A 12 9.15 3.59 -10.88
N VAL A 13 8.49 2.56 -11.37
CA VAL A 13 7.37 2.72 -12.30
C VAL A 13 6.16 2.05 -11.71
N LEU A 14 5.09 2.82 -11.49
CA LEU A 14 3.77 2.31 -11.21
C LEU A 14 3.00 2.29 -12.53
N HIS A 15 2.64 1.10 -12.98
CA HIS A 15 1.78 0.94 -14.15
C HIS A 15 0.32 0.98 -13.71
N TYR A 16 -0.39 2.00 -14.15
CA TYR A 16 -1.82 2.13 -13.94
C TYR A 16 -2.48 2.33 -15.31
N HIS A 17 -3.12 1.30 -15.83
CA HIS A 17 -3.60 1.23 -17.22
C HIS A 17 -2.49 1.66 -18.20
N ASP A 18 -2.78 2.64 -19.08
CA ASP A 18 -1.81 3.20 -20.00
C ASP A 18 -0.98 4.34 -19.40
N VAL A 19 -1.18 4.65 -18.11
CA VAL A 19 -0.45 5.71 -17.41
C VAL A 19 0.72 5.11 -16.63
N VAL A 20 1.92 5.48 -17.02
CA VAL A 20 3.15 5.11 -16.36
C VAL A 20 3.57 6.24 -15.44
N ILE A 21 3.47 6.04 -14.13
CA ILE A 21 4.00 6.99 -13.15
C ILE A 21 5.47 6.64 -12.93
N ARG A 22 6.36 7.53 -13.36
CA ARG A 22 7.82 7.37 -13.22
C ARG A 22 8.32 8.30 -12.13
N GLN A 23 9.00 7.74 -11.14
CA GLN A 23 9.62 8.52 -10.06
C GLN A 23 11.10 8.17 -9.92
N SER A 24 11.95 9.19 -9.87
CA SER A 24 13.37 9.04 -9.56
C SER A 24 13.53 8.66 -8.09
N VAL A 25 14.30 7.61 -7.81
CA VAL A 25 14.55 7.14 -6.44
C VAL A 25 15.87 7.71 -5.93
N SER A 26 15.80 8.47 -4.84
CA SER A 26 17.00 8.96 -4.17
C SER A 26 17.74 7.81 -3.46
N CYS A 27 19.05 7.97 -3.24
CA CYS A 27 19.90 6.97 -2.56
C CYS A 27 19.39 6.63 -1.14
N ASN A 28 18.83 7.61 -0.42
CA ASN A 28 18.25 7.38 0.93
C ASN A 28 16.95 6.57 0.88
N LEU A 29 16.12 6.77 -0.13
CA LEU A 29 14.90 6.00 -0.35
C LEU A 29 15.24 4.53 -0.68
N SER A 30 16.34 4.29 -1.41
CA SER A 30 16.80 2.93 -1.74
C SER A 30 17.08 2.09 -0.51
N ARG A 31 17.75 2.62 0.53
CA ARG A 31 18.06 1.87 1.77
C ARG A 31 16.81 1.43 2.51
N SER A 32 15.80 2.30 2.61
CA SER A 32 14.58 1.97 3.32
C SER A 32 13.69 0.97 2.56
N LEU A 33 13.71 1.01 1.23
CA LEU A 33 13.03 0.03 0.38
C LEU A 33 13.77 -1.33 0.36
N ILE A 34 15.10 -1.33 0.56
CA ILE A 34 15.90 -2.56 0.73
C ILE A 34 15.46 -3.30 2.00
N ALA A 35 15.38 -2.61 3.13
CA ALA A 35 14.93 -3.20 4.38
C ALA A 35 13.50 -3.81 4.27
N LEU A 36 12.65 -3.24 3.41
CA LEU A 36 11.32 -3.76 3.14
C LEU A 36 11.35 -5.14 2.45
N ILE A 37 12.31 -5.36 1.53
CA ILE A 37 12.46 -6.64 0.84
C ILE A 37 13.04 -7.71 1.76
N ASP A 38 13.95 -7.34 2.66
CA ASP A 38 14.57 -8.27 3.59
C ASP A 38 13.54 -8.88 4.56
N CYS A 39 12.34 -8.28 4.68
CA CYS A 39 11.22 -8.82 5.44
C CYS A 39 10.40 -9.87 4.67
N LEU A 40 10.56 -9.98 3.34
CA LEU A 40 9.82 -10.94 2.52
C LEU A 40 10.52 -12.30 2.51
N ASN A 41 9.76 -13.36 2.74
CA ASN A 41 10.21 -14.73 2.63
C ASN A 41 9.66 -15.42 1.36
N GLU A 42 10.12 -16.65 1.07
CA GLU A 42 9.68 -17.39 -0.12
C GLU A 42 8.17 -17.69 -0.10
N GLN A 43 7.59 -17.96 1.07
CA GLN A 43 6.15 -18.21 1.19
C GLN A 43 5.31 -16.99 0.84
N ASP A 44 5.79 -15.79 1.18
CA ASP A 44 5.13 -14.55 0.77
C ASP A 44 5.16 -14.40 -0.76
N LEU A 45 6.29 -14.68 -1.39
CA LEU A 45 6.44 -14.62 -2.84
C LEU A 45 5.59 -15.66 -3.58
N ASP A 46 5.41 -16.85 -3.00
CA ASP A 46 4.56 -17.90 -3.56
C ASP A 46 3.10 -17.46 -3.67
N THR A 47 2.65 -16.55 -2.81
CA THR A 47 1.29 -15.99 -2.89
C THR A 47 1.05 -15.16 -4.17
N LEU A 48 2.12 -14.73 -4.85
CA LEU A 48 2.03 -14.03 -6.13
C LEU A 48 1.78 -14.95 -7.32
N ALA A 49 1.79 -16.27 -7.13
CA ALA A 49 1.46 -17.20 -8.21
C ALA A 49 -0.02 -17.09 -8.60
N PRO A 50 -0.38 -17.35 -9.86
CA PRO A 50 -1.77 -17.34 -10.30
C PRO A 50 -2.64 -18.29 -9.46
N GLY A 51 -3.81 -17.82 -9.04
CA GLY A 51 -4.75 -18.62 -8.25
C GLY A 51 -4.42 -18.73 -6.76
N GLN A 52 -3.31 -18.14 -6.30
CA GLN A 52 -2.98 -18.08 -4.87
C GLN A 52 -3.60 -16.83 -4.20
N TRP A 53 -3.91 -16.96 -2.92
CA TRP A 53 -4.38 -15.85 -2.10
C TRP A 53 -3.18 -15.00 -1.67
N LEU A 54 -3.25 -13.69 -1.88
CA LEU A 54 -2.28 -12.78 -1.28
C LEU A 54 -2.47 -12.76 0.24
N ASN A 55 -1.35 -12.86 0.95
CA ASN A 55 -1.33 -12.69 2.40
C ASN A 55 -1.22 -11.20 2.79
N ASP A 56 -1.32 -10.93 4.08
CA ASP A 56 -1.19 -9.61 4.68
C ASP A 56 0.18 -8.98 4.41
N THR A 57 1.26 -9.78 4.45
CA THR A 57 2.63 -9.31 4.16
C THR A 57 2.74 -8.68 2.78
N MET A 58 2.14 -9.28 1.76
CA MET A 58 2.21 -8.76 0.40
C MET A 58 1.37 -7.48 0.21
N ILE A 59 0.22 -7.39 0.88
CA ILE A 59 -0.59 -6.16 0.89
C ILE A 59 0.17 -5.05 1.62
N GLU A 60 0.74 -5.33 2.79
CA GLU A 60 1.55 -4.40 3.57
C GLU A 60 2.77 -3.91 2.79
N PHE A 61 3.52 -4.83 2.15
CA PHE A 61 4.65 -4.51 1.29
C PHE A 61 4.27 -3.51 0.20
N HIS A 62 3.17 -3.75 -0.51
CA HIS A 62 2.71 -2.85 -1.56
C HIS A 62 2.31 -1.48 -1.02
N MET A 63 1.57 -1.44 0.08
CA MET A 63 1.16 -0.19 0.75
C MET A 63 2.37 0.63 1.18
N GLU A 64 3.36 0.01 1.80
CA GLU A 64 4.58 0.69 2.25
C GLU A 64 5.43 1.17 1.07
N PHE A 65 5.49 0.37 0.00
CA PHE A 65 6.14 0.81 -1.24
C PHE A 65 5.49 2.07 -1.81
N LEU A 66 4.17 2.12 -1.89
CA LEU A 66 3.43 3.30 -2.37
C LEU A 66 3.67 4.52 -1.47
N GLU A 67 3.56 4.35 -0.16
CA GLU A 67 3.77 5.39 0.84
C GLU A 67 5.15 6.03 0.71
N ARG A 68 6.20 5.21 0.59
CA ARG A 68 7.58 5.69 0.49
C ARG A 68 7.95 6.26 -0.89
N THR A 69 7.27 5.82 -1.94
CA THR A 69 7.69 6.11 -3.31
C THR A 69 6.82 7.18 -3.96
N PHE A 70 5.51 7.11 -3.79
CA PHE A 70 4.56 7.93 -4.56
C PHE A 70 3.85 8.99 -3.73
N VAL A 71 3.74 8.83 -2.42
CA VAL A 71 3.09 9.82 -1.57
C VAL A 71 4.04 11.00 -1.33
N PRO A 72 3.69 12.22 -1.75
CA PRO A 72 4.47 13.41 -1.46
C PRO A 72 4.57 13.64 0.06
N LYS A 73 5.69 14.17 0.53
CA LYS A 73 5.93 14.41 1.97
C LYS A 73 4.93 15.36 2.62
N ASP A 74 4.34 16.25 1.85
CA ASP A 74 3.31 17.20 2.26
C ASP A 74 1.90 16.64 2.17
N ALA A 75 1.71 15.43 1.58
CA ALA A 75 0.43 14.73 1.57
C ALA A 75 0.23 13.96 2.88
N LYS A 76 -0.85 14.26 3.55
CA LYS A 76 -1.23 13.56 4.79
C LYS A 76 -2.08 12.33 4.45
N TYR A 77 -1.46 11.31 3.85
CA TYR A 77 -2.10 10.03 3.54
C TYR A 77 -1.52 8.95 4.45
N LEU A 78 -2.39 8.15 5.03
CA LEU A 78 -2.04 7.05 5.92
C LEU A 78 -2.44 5.72 5.30
N PHE A 79 -1.53 4.77 5.34
CA PHE A 79 -1.78 3.40 4.97
C PHE A 79 -1.76 2.55 6.24
N LEU A 80 -2.94 2.25 6.80
CA LEU A 80 -3.04 1.36 7.94
C LEU A 80 -2.68 -0.06 7.53
N ARG A 81 -1.73 -0.66 8.23
CA ARG A 81 -1.31 -2.03 7.93
C ARG A 81 -2.39 -3.04 8.33
N PRO A 82 -2.51 -4.17 7.61
CA PRO A 82 -3.56 -5.18 7.85
C PRO A 82 -3.70 -5.60 9.30
N GLY A 83 -2.58 -5.94 9.96
CA GLY A 83 -2.58 -6.33 11.37
C GLY A 83 -3.06 -5.23 12.31
N MET A 84 -2.77 -3.95 11.99
CA MET A 84 -3.25 -2.80 12.77
C MET A 84 -4.76 -2.58 12.58
N VAL A 85 -5.28 -2.73 11.37
CA VAL A 85 -6.71 -2.65 11.10
C VAL A 85 -7.45 -3.75 11.86
N HIS A 86 -6.92 -4.98 11.85
CA HIS A 86 -7.47 -6.09 12.58
C HIS A 86 -7.49 -5.82 14.11
N LEU A 87 -6.39 -5.29 14.66
CA LEU A 87 -6.32 -4.88 16.06
C LEU A 87 -7.38 -3.83 16.41
N ILE A 88 -7.48 -2.74 15.63
CA ILE A 88 -8.48 -1.69 15.85
C ILE A 88 -9.89 -2.26 15.81
N THR A 89 -10.17 -3.14 14.85
CA THR A 89 -11.51 -3.68 14.60
C THR A 89 -11.99 -4.57 15.73
N TYR A 90 -11.11 -5.44 16.25
CA TYR A 90 -11.53 -6.55 17.11
C TYR A 90 -11.01 -6.47 18.55
N ALA A 91 -10.11 -5.55 18.88
CA ALA A 91 -9.66 -5.38 20.26
C ALA A 91 -10.86 -5.06 21.19
N GLU A 92 -10.90 -5.70 22.34
CA GLU A 92 -11.90 -5.43 23.35
C GLU A 92 -11.74 -4.04 23.97
N GLY A 93 -12.82 -3.50 24.50
CA GLY A 93 -12.83 -2.23 25.21
C GLY A 93 -12.82 -0.99 24.32
N ASP A 94 -12.43 0.13 24.91
CA ASP A 94 -12.42 1.43 24.21
C ASP A 94 -11.21 1.53 23.28
N VAL A 95 -11.47 1.82 22.01
CA VAL A 95 -10.44 1.97 20.97
C VAL A 95 -9.46 3.11 21.29
N MET A 96 -9.85 4.12 22.06
CA MET A 96 -8.96 5.21 22.48
C MET A 96 -7.79 4.72 23.35
N GLN A 97 -7.90 3.57 23.99
CA GLN A 97 -6.80 2.92 24.73
C GLN A 97 -5.69 2.41 23.80
N LEU A 98 -5.99 2.20 22.51
CA LEU A 98 -5.01 1.81 21.51
C LEU A 98 -4.22 3.00 20.94
N GLU A 99 -4.68 4.26 21.17
CA GLU A 99 -4.06 5.46 20.57
C GLU A 99 -2.52 5.51 20.69
N PRO A 100 -1.88 5.09 21.82
CA PRO A 100 -0.43 5.09 21.93
C PRO A 100 0.30 4.10 21.01
N ALA A 101 -0.40 3.04 20.55
CA ALA A 101 0.15 2.01 19.65
C ALA A 101 -0.19 2.27 18.17
N LEU A 102 -1.01 3.29 17.89
CA LEU A 102 -1.45 3.64 16.54
C LEU A 102 -0.57 4.74 15.94
N PRO A 103 -0.63 4.97 14.62
CA PRO A 103 0.02 6.11 14.01
C PRO A 103 -0.41 7.41 14.68
N PRO A 104 0.54 8.31 14.99
CA PRO A 104 0.20 9.54 15.68
C PRO A 104 -0.68 10.43 14.83
N GLN A 105 -1.54 11.22 15.51
CA GLN A 105 -2.35 12.26 14.87
C GLN A 105 -3.25 11.74 13.73
N MET A 106 -3.93 10.61 13.96
CA MET A 106 -4.87 10.05 12.98
C MET A 106 -5.97 11.06 12.57
N ASP A 107 -6.23 12.03 13.42
CA ASP A 107 -7.13 13.16 13.19
C ASP A 107 -6.62 14.20 12.18
N GLN A 108 -5.40 14.10 11.69
CA GLN A 108 -4.82 15.05 10.73
C GLN A 108 -4.71 14.51 9.31
N TYR A 109 -4.88 13.19 9.09
CA TYR A 109 -4.75 12.62 7.76
C TYR A 109 -5.90 13.01 6.84
N GLU A 110 -5.59 13.36 5.60
CA GLU A 110 -6.55 13.72 4.55
C GLU A 110 -7.24 12.49 3.96
N ALA A 111 -6.48 11.40 3.85
CA ALA A 111 -7.00 10.09 3.44
C ALA A 111 -6.35 8.97 4.24
N ILE A 112 -7.11 7.89 4.51
CA ILE A 112 -6.64 6.69 5.21
C ILE A 112 -7.07 5.47 4.41
N PHE A 113 -6.11 4.63 4.02
CA PHE A 113 -6.33 3.36 3.35
C PHE A 113 -6.39 2.24 4.39
N ILE A 114 -7.45 1.45 4.39
CA ILE A 114 -7.84 0.54 5.47
C ILE A 114 -8.18 -0.82 4.87
N PRO A 115 -7.20 -1.74 4.69
CA PRO A 115 -7.46 -3.10 4.23
C PRO A 115 -8.20 -3.88 5.31
N ILE A 116 -9.22 -4.63 4.92
CA ILE A 116 -10.10 -5.35 5.84
C ILE A 116 -10.06 -6.84 5.51
N ASN A 117 -9.86 -7.65 6.53
CA ASN A 117 -9.89 -9.09 6.47
C ASN A 117 -10.94 -9.64 7.44
N ASP A 118 -11.64 -10.71 7.05
CA ASP A 118 -12.69 -11.39 7.81
C ASP A 118 -12.15 -12.38 8.86
N GLY A 119 -10.86 -12.31 9.16
CA GLY A 119 -10.21 -13.23 10.10
C GLY A 119 -10.78 -13.17 11.51
N ASN A 120 -10.97 -14.33 12.12
CA ASN A 120 -11.37 -14.43 13.51
C ASN A 120 -10.22 -13.98 14.44
N PRO A 121 -10.41 -13.00 15.34
CA PRO A 121 -9.35 -12.46 16.21
C PRO A 121 -8.76 -13.52 17.17
N HIS A 122 -9.50 -14.58 17.45
CA HIS A 122 -9.07 -15.68 18.34
C HIS A 122 -8.43 -16.87 17.60
N LYS A 123 -8.29 -16.80 16.27
CA LYS A 123 -7.77 -17.89 15.44
C LYS A 123 -6.82 -17.35 14.39
N ALA A 124 -5.53 -17.62 14.54
CA ALA A 124 -4.52 -17.28 13.55
C ALA A 124 -4.86 -17.88 12.16
N TYR A 125 -4.53 -17.14 11.11
CA TYR A 125 -4.70 -17.56 9.72
C TYR A 125 -6.12 -17.98 9.34
N SER A 126 -7.13 -17.34 9.94
CA SER A 126 -8.54 -17.72 9.71
C SER A 126 -9.23 -16.89 8.64
N GLY A 127 -8.64 -15.79 8.20
CA GLY A 127 -9.22 -14.92 7.19
C GLY A 127 -9.36 -15.59 5.83
N THR A 128 -10.47 -15.35 5.17
CA THR A 128 -10.81 -15.96 3.88
C THR A 128 -11.04 -14.94 2.77
N HIS A 129 -11.18 -13.67 3.12
CA HIS A 129 -11.47 -12.62 2.15
C HIS A 129 -10.84 -11.26 2.50
N TRP A 130 -10.42 -10.55 1.46
CA TRP A 130 -9.91 -9.18 1.54
C TRP A 130 -10.87 -8.20 0.90
N SER A 131 -11.13 -7.11 1.59
CA SER A 131 -11.78 -5.91 1.07
C SER A 131 -11.00 -4.67 1.50
N ILE A 132 -11.38 -3.49 1.03
CA ILE A 132 -10.71 -2.24 1.40
C ILE A 132 -11.69 -1.12 1.64
N MET A 133 -11.36 -0.26 2.57
CA MET A 133 -12.05 0.99 2.84
C MET A 133 -11.08 2.15 2.72
N VAL A 134 -11.51 3.25 2.12
CA VAL A 134 -10.74 4.50 2.03
C VAL A 134 -11.51 5.61 2.70
N TYR A 135 -10.95 6.15 3.78
CA TYR A 135 -11.50 7.35 4.43
C TYR A 135 -10.99 8.60 3.72
N VAL A 136 -11.88 9.55 3.47
CA VAL A 136 -11.58 10.86 2.89
C VAL A 136 -12.10 11.95 3.82
N ARG A 137 -11.20 12.70 4.43
CA ARG A 137 -11.51 13.72 5.44
C ARG A 137 -12.38 14.85 4.91
N ALA A 138 -12.08 15.33 3.70
CA ALA A 138 -12.78 16.46 3.09
C ALA A 138 -14.30 16.28 3.02
N VAL A 139 -14.77 15.04 2.90
CA VAL A 139 -16.19 14.67 2.86
C VAL A 139 -16.63 13.85 4.07
N SER A 140 -15.75 13.62 5.05
CA SER A 140 -15.98 12.81 6.25
C SER A 140 -16.63 11.47 5.94
N SER A 141 -16.11 10.77 4.92
CA SER A 141 -16.74 9.55 4.41
C SER A 141 -15.73 8.41 4.27
N PHE A 142 -16.19 7.20 4.58
CA PHE A 142 -15.52 5.95 4.30
C PHE A 142 -16.13 5.35 3.03
N TYR A 143 -15.34 5.19 1.98
CA TYR A 143 -15.71 4.49 0.76
C TYR A 143 -15.26 3.05 0.87
N TYR A 144 -16.20 2.12 0.92
CA TYR A 144 -15.94 0.69 1.10
C TYR A 144 -16.06 -0.04 -0.23
N TYR A 145 -15.05 -0.86 -0.55
CA TYR A 145 -14.96 -1.64 -1.78
C TYR A 145 -14.76 -3.11 -1.46
N ASP A 146 -15.60 -3.94 -2.07
CA ASP A 146 -15.55 -5.39 -1.93
C ASP A 146 -15.86 -6.06 -3.26
N THR A 147 -14.96 -6.91 -3.71
CA THR A 147 -15.05 -7.60 -5.00
C THR A 147 -15.79 -8.94 -4.92
N LEU A 148 -16.34 -9.29 -3.75
CA LEU A 148 -17.10 -10.52 -3.53
C LEU A 148 -18.45 -10.24 -2.85
N LYS A 149 -19.32 -9.50 -3.54
CA LYS A 149 -20.72 -9.24 -3.13
C LYS A 149 -20.88 -8.75 -1.69
N PHE A 150 -19.97 -7.88 -1.24
CA PHE A 150 -19.97 -7.34 0.13
C PHE A 150 -19.84 -8.41 1.23
N ASN A 151 -19.01 -9.42 0.99
CA ASN A 151 -18.77 -10.51 1.94
C ASN A 151 -18.24 -10.01 3.29
N ASN A 152 -17.35 -8.98 3.28
CA ASN A 152 -16.79 -8.34 4.47
C ASN A 152 -17.53 -7.06 4.90
N LEU A 153 -18.77 -6.84 4.47
CA LEU A 153 -19.50 -5.60 4.76
C LEU A 153 -19.61 -5.33 6.26
N ARG A 154 -19.91 -6.37 7.04
CA ARG A 154 -20.02 -6.29 8.49
C ARG A 154 -18.71 -5.85 9.15
N ASP A 155 -17.59 -6.40 8.71
CA ASP A 155 -16.26 -6.10 9.24
C ASP A 155 -15.83 -4.69 8.81
N GLY A 156 -16.20 -4.26 7.59
CA GLY A 156 -16.04 -2.90 7.12
C GLY A 156 -16.82 -1.88 7.95
N GLU A 157 -18.09 -2.15 8.25
CA GLU A 157 -18.89 -1.30 9.13
C GLU A 157 -18.33 -1.25 10.55
N LEU A 158 -17.92 -2.39 11.10
CA LEU A 158 -17.32 -2.46 12.42
C LEU A 158 -16.01 -1.65 12.46
N SER A 159 -15.13 -1.84 11.49
CA SER A 159 -13.86 -1.09 11.38
C SER A 159 -14.12 0.42 11.30
N SER A 160 -15.09 0.86 10.49
CA SER A 160 -15.41 2.28 10.38
C SER A 160 -15.88 2.89 11.69
N LYS A 161 -16.73 2.17 12.44
CA LYS A 161 -17.22 2.59 13.78
C LYS A 161 -16.10 2.67 14.80
N ARG A 162 -15.14 1.73 14.76
CA ARG A 162 -13.98 1.70 15.65
C ARG A 162 -12.94 2.78 15.31
N ILE A 163 -12.76 3.12 14.04
CA ILE A 163 -11.81 4.15 13.60
C ILE A 163 -12.37 5.56 13.84
N GLN A 164 -13.68 5.76 13.73
CA GLN A 164 -14.31 7.08 13.83
C GLN A 164 -13.89 7.90 15.05
N PRO A 165 -13.83 7.40 16.30
CA PRO A 165 -13.37 8.15 17.46
C PRO A 165 -11.93 8.67 17.32
N LEU A 166 -11.04 7.88 16.70
CA LEU A 166 -9.64 8.23 16.47
C LEU A 166 -9.47 9.42 15.52
N LEU A 167 -10.46 9.69 14.67
CA LEU A 167 -10.46 10.82 13.74
C LEU A 167 -10.81 12.16 14.40
N LYS A 168 -11.31 12.15 15.64
CA LYS A 168 -11.68 13.33 16.45
C LYS A 168 -12.57 14.35 15.68
N LEU A 169 -13.50 13.83 14.90
CA LEU A 169 -14.37 14.66 14.05
C LEU A 169 -15.52 15.28 14.82
N LYS A 170 -15.88 16.51 14.46
CA LYS A 170 -17.07 17.21 15.00
C LYS A 170 -18.39 16.70 14.43
N LYS A 171 -18.36 16.01 13.29
CA LYS A 171 -19.53 15.46 12.60
C LYS A 171 -19.39 13.96 12.42
N PRO A 172 -20.50 13.19 12.44
CA PRO A 172 -20.44 11.76 12.15
C PRO A 172 -19.93 11.52 10.73
N THR A 173 -19.24 10.41 10.57
CA THR A 173 -18.78 9.93 9.26
C THR A 173 -19.90 9.21 8.53
N GLN A 174 -19.83 9.19 7.21
CA GLN A 174 -20.65 8.33 6.37
C GLN A 174 -19.87 7.06 6.01
N PHE A 175 -20.53 5.92 6.05
CA PHE A 175 -20.03 4.67 5.50
C PHE A 175 -20.76 4.40 4.18
N ILE A 176 -20.01 4.31 3.08
CA ILE A 176 -20.55 4.25 1.71
C ILE A 176 -20.08 2.95 1.07
N PRO A 177 -20.93 1.90 1.07
CA PRO A 177 -20.67 0.72 0.25
C PRO A 177 -20.64 1.13 -1.24
N SER A 178 -19.47 1.08 -1.84
CA SER A 178 -19.24 1.56 -3.20
C SER A 178 -19.44 0.42 -4.21
N SER A 179 -20.08 0.73 -5.34
CA SER A 179 -20.18 -0.22 -6.43
C SER A 179 -18.77 -0.62 -6.89
N THR A 180 -18.46 -1.92 -6.81
CA THR A 180 -17.14 -2.47 -7.06
C THR A 180 -17.23 -3.54 -8.14
N PRO A 181 -16.36 -3.54 -9.15
CA PRO A 181 -16.26 -4.66 -10.09
C PRO A 181 -16.02 -5.96 -9.36
N GLN A 182 -16.76 -7.00 -9.71
CA GLN A 182 -16.72 -8.27 -9.00
C GLN A 182 -15.65 -9.20 -9.57
N GLN A 183 -14.91 -9.87 -8.69
CA GLN A 183 -13.98 -10.93 -9.07
C GLN A 183 -14.75 -12.15 -9.57
N ILE A 184 -14.10 -12.89 -10.47
CA ILE A 184 -14.70 -14.08 -11.10
C ILE A 184 -14.21 -15.41 -10.49
N ASN A 185 -13.31 -15.34 -9.52
CA ASN A 185 -12.73 -16.50 -8.84
C ASN A 185 -12.64 -16.25 -7.32
N GLY A 186 -12.20 -17.24 -6.57
CA GLY A 186 -12.09 -17.18 -5.11
C GLY A 186 -10.73 -16.70 -4.59
N SER A 187 -9.77 -16.30 -5.45
CA SER A 187 -8.38 -16.08 -5.03
C SER A 187 -7.86 -14.64 -5.22
N ASP A 188 -8.55 -13.80 -6.01
CA ASP A 188 -8.01 -12.50 -6.42
C ASP A 188 -8.48 -11.32 -5.55
N CYS A 189 -9.09 -11.56 -4.39
CA CYS A 189 -9.54 -10.48 -3.51
C CYS A 189 -8.39 -9.57 -3.06
N GLY A 190 -7.27 -10.12 -2.58
CA GLY A 190 -6.10 -9.35 -2.17
C GLY A 190 -5.45 -8.59 -3.33
N VAL A 191 -5.41 -9.18 -4.53
CA VAL A 191 -4.95 -8.54 -5.75
C VAL A 191 -5.85 -7.37 -6.13
N SER A 192 -7.14 -7.54 -5.98
CA SER A 192 -8.14 -6.48 -6.22
C SER A 192 -7.99 -5.34 -5.22
N VAL A 193 -7.73 -5.64 -3.94
CA VAL A 193 -7.42 -4.61 -2.93
C VAL A 193 -6.24 -3.76 -3.38
N ILE A 194 -5.14 -4.35 -3.84
CA ILE A 194 -3.98 -3.63 -4.36
C ILE A 194 -4.38 -2.74 -5.55
N SER A 195 -5.12 -3.28 -6.51
CA SER A 195 -5.58 -2.51 -7.67
C SER A 195 -6.46 -1.31 -7.28
N ILE A 196 -7.31 -1.48 -6.27
CA ILE A 196 -8.16 -0.39 -5.75
C ILE A 196 -7.34 0.67 -5.01
N ILE A 197 -6.33 0.25 -4.25
CA ILE A 197 -5.38 1.18 -3.60
C ILE A 197 -4.67 2.02 -4.66
N ASP A 198 -4.12 1.39 -5.69
CA ASP A 198 -3.41 2.08 -6.77
C ASP A 198 -4.31 3.11 -7.45
N TYR A 199 -5.52 2.71 -7.80
CA TYR A 199 -6.51 3.61 -8.42
C TYR A 199 -6.85 4.79 -7.53
N THR A 200 -7.27 4.52 -6.30
CA THR A 200 -7.76 5.56 -5.39
C THR A 200 -6.65 6.51 -4.98
N LEU A 201 -5.43 6.00 -4.75
CA LEU A 201 -4.25 6.82 -4.51
C LEU A 201 -3.98 7.75 -5.69
N HIS A 202 -3.97 7.21 -6.92
CA HIS A 202 -3.76 8.01 -8.13
C HIS A 202 -4.80 9.12 -8.27
N GLN A 203 -6.09 8.82 -8.04
CA GLN A 203 -7.16 9.81 -8.10
C GLN A 203 -6.99 10.90 -7.04
N LEU A 204 -6.65 10.53 -5.82
CA LEU A 204 -6.40 11.48 -4.74
C LEU A 204 -5.19 12.36 -5.03
N LEU A 205 -4.08 11.81 -5.50
CA LEU A 205 -2.89 12.59 -5.88
C LEU A 205 -3.20 13.56 -7.03
N LYS A 206 -3.89 13.10 -8.05
CA LYS A 206 -4.30 13.94 -9.19
C LYS A 206 -5.27 15.06 -8.79
N SER A 207 -6.06 14.85 -7.75
CA SER A 207 -7.02 15.84 -7.26
C SER A 207 -6.38 16.94 -6.43
N ARG A 208 -5.20 16.73 -5.85
CA ARG A 208 -4.48 17.72 -5.03
C ARG A 208 -4.14 19.00 -5.80
N ASP A 209 -3.80 18.87 -7.07
CA ASP A 209 -3.46 20.01 -7.93
C ASP A 209 -4.68 20.86 -8.32
N LYS A 210 -5.88 20.33 -8.11
CA LYS A 210 -7.15 21.00 -8.43
C LYS A 210 -7.72 21.65 -7.17
N LYS A 211 -7.32 22.88 -6.86
CA LYS A 211 -7.70 23.59 -5.64
C LYS A 211 -9.20 23.88 -5.48
N ASP A 212 -10.00 23.81 -6.56
CA ASP A 212 -11.42 24.14 -6.54
C ASP A 212 -12.24 23.00 -7.15
N GLN A 213 -13.20 22.48 -6.37
CA GLN A 213 -14.23 21.50 -6.78
C GLN A 213 -13.76 20.07 -7.03
N VAL A 214 -13.11 19.44 -6.05
CA VAL A 214 -12.94 17.99 -6.09
C VAL A 214 -14.26 17.30 -5.74
N HIS A 215 -14.85 16.63 -6.70
CA HIS A 215 -16.02 15.78 -6.52
C HIS A 215 -15.58 14.39 -6.07
N TYR A 216 -15.36 14.20 -4.77
CA TYR A 216 -14.90 12.92 -4.22
C TYR A 216 -15.86 11.77 -4.55
N ASP A 217 -17.15 12.02 -4.57
CA ASP A 217 -18.18 11.07 -5.01
C ASP A 217 -17.92 10.52 -6.43
N LYS A 218 -17.34 11.33 -7.33
CA LYS A 218 -17.02 10.93 -8.70
C LYS A 218 -15.67 10.24 -8.81
N ILE A 219 -14.65 10.73 -8.11
CA ILE A 219 -13.29 10.15 -8.20
C ILE A 219 -13.16 8.85 -7.41
N MET A 220 -14.05 8.61 -6.45
CA MET A 220 -14.12 7.37 -5.69
C MET A 220 -15.03 6.30 -6.36
N ILE A 221 -15.65 6.60 -7.51
CA ILE A 221 -16.34 5.58 -8.32
C ILE A 221 -15.31 4.72 -9.05
N LEU A 222 -15.39 3.41 -8.84
CA LEU A 222 -14.55 2.42 -9.47
C LEU A 222 -15.31 1.72 -10.60
N LYS A 223 -14.69 1.62 -11.78
CA LYS A 223 -15.23 0.89 -12.93
C LYS A 223 -14.27 -0.24 -13.30
N SER A 224 -14.77 -1.29 -13.97
CA SER A 224 -13.93 -2.43 -14.38
C SER A 224 -12.70 -2.01 -15.20
N LYS A 225 -12.84 -1.00 -16.07
CA LYS A 225 -11.72 -0.44 -16.83
C LYS A 225 -10.67 0.27 -15.98
N ASP A 226 -11.01 0.63 -14.74
CA ASP A 226 -10.15 1.36 -13.83
C ASP A 226 -9.32 0.40 -12.95
N MET A 227 -9.56 -0.90 -13.05
CA MET A 227 -8.81 -1.93 -12.34
C MET A 227 -7.77 -2.59 -13.23
N SER A 228 -6.58 -2.76 -12.71
CA SER A 228 -5.59 -3.64 -13.32
C SER A 228 -6.06 -5.09 -13.25
N THR A 229 -5.76 -5.88 -14.26
CA THR A 229 -6.06 -7.32 -14.22
C THR A 229 -5.24 -8.01 -13.14
N PRO A 230 -5.72 -9.13 -12.56
CA PRO A 230 -4.95 -9.85 -11.55
C PRO A 230 -3.54 -10.23 -11.99
N LYS A 231 -3.38 -10.61 -13.27
CA LYS A 231 -2.07 -10.89 -13.85
C LYS A 231 -1.15 -9.66 -13.84
N GLN A 232 -1.65 -8.51 -14.27
CA GLN A 232 -0.87 -7.27 -14.28
C GLN A 232 -0.41 -6.87 -12.88
N VAL A 233 -1.28 -6.97 -11.88
CA VAL A 233 -0.93 -6.63 -10.48
C VAL A 233 0.18 -7.57 -9.99
N ARG A 234 0.05 -8.87 -10.16
CA ARG A 234 1.05 -9.87 -9.76
C ARG A 234 2.39 -9.66 -10.47
N ASP A 235 2.36 -9.43 -11.78
CA ASP A 235 3.56 -9.15 -12.59
C ASP A 235 4.24 -7.84 -12.13
N ASN A 236 3.47 -6.81 -11.83
CA ASN A 236 3.98 -5.51 -11.36
C ASN A 236 4.70 -5.67 -10.01
N ILE A 237 4.10 -6.38 -9.05
CA ILE A 237 4.70 -6.63 -7.73
C ILE A 237 5.99 -7.45 -7.90
N ASN A 238 5.96 -8.54 -8.68
CA ASN A 238 7.14 -9.35 -8.97
C ASN A 238 8.26 -8.52 -9.62
N GLY A 239 7.91 -7.70 -10.59
CA GLY A 239 8.86 -6.81 -11.26
C GLY A 239 9.45 -5.76 -10.31
N MET A 240 8.65 -5.23 -9.39
CA MET A 240 9.06 -4.30 -8.35
C MET A 240 10.07 -4.95 -7.41
N ILE A 241 9.76 -6.13 -6.87
CA ILE A 241 10.63 -6.89 -5.96
C ILE A 241 11.96 -7.18 -6.63
N LYS A 242 11.95 -7.70 -7.86
CA LYS A 242 13.20 -7.99 -8.63
C LYS A 242 14.07 -6.76 -8.82
N ARG A 243 13.48 -5.61 -9.18
CA ARG A 243 14.23 -4.35 -9.33
C ARG A 243 14.85 -3.88 -8.02
N LEU A 244 14.12 -3.97 -6.92
CA LEU A 244 14.64 -3.61 -5.61
C LEU A 244 15.76 -4.57 -5.17
N GLN A 245 15.63 -5.88 -5.37
CA GLN A 245 16.67 -6.88 -5.10
C GLN A 245 17.95 -6.65 -5.92
N GLN A 246 17.82 -6.27 -7.19
CA GLN A 246 19.00 -5.94 -8.03
C GLN A 246 19.75 -4.72 -7.49
N ARG A 247 19.05 -3.70 -7.01
CA ARG A 247 19.65 -2.52 -6.38
C ARG A 247 20.37 -2.84 -5.08
N CYS A 248 19.87 -3.79 -4.28
CA CYS A 248 20.57 -4.28 -3.10
C CYS A 248 21.94 -4.83 -3.46
N LYS A 249 22.01 -5.68 -4.49
CA LYS A 249 23.27 -6.31 -4.93
C LYS A 249 24.28 -5.29 -5.44
N THR A 250 23.86 -4.28 -6.17
CA THR A 250 24.75 -3.23 -6.71
C THR A 250 25.29 -2.30 -5.62
N SER A 251 24.49 -1.97 -4.60
CA SER A 251 24.95 -1.12 -3.48
C SER A 251 25.93 -1.84 -2.56
N CYS A 252 25.84 -3.17 -2.39
CA CYS A 252 26.80 -3.96 -1.61
C CYS A 252 28.14 -4.13 -2.34
N SER A 253 28.15 -4.24 -3.68
CA SER A 253 29.38 -4.38 -4.47
C SER A 253 30.20 -3.09 -4.55
N SER A 254 29.58 -1.92 -4.49
CA SER A 254 30.27 -0.63 -4.51
C SER A 254 30.93 -0.26 -3.16
N SER A 255 30.49 -0.84 -2.04
CA SER A 255 31.09 -0.61 -0.72
C SER A 255 32.32 -1.48 -0.43
N SER A 256 32.50 -2.56 -1.17
CA SER A 256 33.64 -3.49 -1.00
C SER A 256 34.92 -3.11 -1.79
N SER A 257 34.84 -2.15 -2.70
CA SER A 257 35.96 -1.73 -3.54
C SER A 257 36.78 -0.53 -3.01
N SER A 258 36.43 0.03 -1.85
CA SER A 258 37.10 1.23 -1.29
C SER A 258 38.09 0.96 -0.12
N SER A 259 38.41 -0.30 0.19
CA SER A 259 39.27 -0.63 1.35
C SER A 259 40.61 -1.32 1.01
N THR A 260 41.22 -1.00 -0.13
CA THR A 260 42.56 -1.49 -0.41
C THR A 260 43.45 -0.39 -1.03
N THR A 261 43.88 0.59 -0.22
CA THR A 261 45.08 1.37 -0.46
C THR A 261 45.48 2.07 0.83
N THR A 262 46.49 1.53 1.50
CA THR A 262 47.48 2.17 2.36
C THR A 262 48.14 1.05 3.16
N SER A 263 49.38 0.94 3.34
CA SER A 263 50.56 1.79 3.20
C SER A 263 51.77 0.90 3.42
N SER A 264 52.63 0.83 2.46
CA SER A 264 54.01 0.45 2.68
C SER A 264 54.83 1.72 2.74
N SER A 265 55.08 2.20 3.94
CA SER A 265 56.19 3.15 4.17
C SER A 265 57.29 2.44 4.88
N SER A 266 58.33 2.18 4.11
CA SER A 266 59.68 1.82 4.51
C SER A 266 60.23 2.73 5.59
N LEU A 267 60.60 2.14 6.71
CA LEU A 267 61.58 2.69 7.63
C LEU A 267 62.98 2.29 7.12
N ASN A 268 63.78 3.28 6.75
CA ASN A 268 65.22 3.20 6.72
C ASN A 268 65.80 4.42 7.39
N LYS A 269 66.62 4.12 8.39
CA LYS A 269 67.60 4.90 9.16
C LYS A 269 67.06 5.78 10.26
#